data_88cab4e696cac36f2eebb06981be6125
#
_entry.id   88cab4e696cac36f2eebb06981be6125
#
_cell.length_a   1.000
_cell.length_b   1.000
_cell.length_c   1.000
_cell.angle_alpha   90.00
_cell.angle_beta   90.00
_cell.angle_gamma   90.00
#
_symmetry.space_group_name_H-M   'P 1'
#
loop_
_entity.id
_entity.type
_entity.pdbx_description
1 polymer ?
#
loop_
_entity_poly.entity_id
_entity_poly.type
_entity_poly.pdbx_seq_one_letter_code
_entity_poly.pdbx_strand_id
1 'polypeptide(L)'
;MSARVAVSQPVLSWALQRSERTFEEALTKFSKLGDWMDGSGQPTLHDLEKFAAYTHTSLGALIMPEPPDEALPIADMRTRESAAIERPSGNLLDTIDRYQQFQDWYHDYALEQGAEKLPFLGSASAQDSPRVIARRVRSLLQLDHVSATGTQQWRHDIVAALEGVGVLVMRSGVVGASNTRKLSTREFRGFSLYDDIAPLIFVNVADEPYSAQNFTLLHEFAHLLLGHSALSGGDRLLGGAGEEAWCNRVAACVLLPDEALTAFDDATTVLDYRAVARRFGVSAEVAL
;
A
#
# COMPACT_ATOMS: atom_id res chain seq x y z
N MET A 1 38.85 -9.15 -23.60
CA MET A 1 38.29 -10.23 -22.78
C MET A 1 37.22 -9.60 -21.88
N SER A 2 35.98 -10.08 -21.89
CA SER A 2 34.94 -9.59 -20.99
C SER A 2 35.24 -10.09 -19.58
N ALA A 3 35.21 -9.19 -18.59
CA ALA A 3 35.39 -9.54 -17.19
C ALA A 3 34.29 -10.52 -16.75
N ARG A 4 34.68 -11.61 -16.08
CA ARG A 4 33.79 -12.59 -15.48
C ARG A 4 33.63 -12.28 -14.00
N VAL A 5 32.44 -12.47 -13.47
CA VAL A 5 32.06 -12.12 -12.10
C VAL A 5 31.62 -13.38 -11.38
N ALA A 6 32.18 -13.63 -10.21
CA ALA A 6 31.71 -14.71 -9.35
C ALA A 6 30.33 -14.33 -8.77
N VAL A 7 29.39 -15.26 -8.83
CA VAL A 7 28.06 -15.15 -8.27
C VAL A 7 27.77 -16.36 -7.41
N SER A 8 26.97 -16.18 -6.36
CA SER A 8 26.59 -17.29 -5.50
C SER A 8 25.23 -17.86 -5.90
N GLN A 9 25.07 -19.18 -5.79
CA GLN A 9 23.79 -19.85 -6.03
C GLN A 9 22.65 -19.29 -5.17
N PRO A 10 22.84 -19.07 -3.85
CA PRO A 10 21.78 -18.50 -3.02
C PRO A 10 21.29 -17.14 -3.52
N VAL A 11 22.20 -16.26 -3.99
CA VAL A 11 21.84 -14.94 -4.52
C VAL A 11 21.07 -15.03 -5.83
N LEU A 12 21.48 -15.92 -6.75
CA LEU A 12 20.73 -16.13 -7.99
C LEU A 12 19.34 -16.70 -7.71
N SER A 13 19.23 -17.65 -6.79
CA SER A 13 17.94 -18.22 -6.36
C SER A 13 17.04 -17.18 -5.71
N TRP A 14 17.59 -16.34 -4.84
CA TRP A 14 16.88 -15.20 -4.23
C TRP A 14 16.37 -14.22 -5.30
N ALA A 15 17.19 -13.85 -6.28
CA ALA A 15 16.80 -12.91 -7.34
C ALA A 15 15.64 -13.45 -8.19
N LEU A 16 15.64 -14.75 -8.50
CA LEU A 16 14.53 -15.40 -9.21
C LEU A 16 13.26 -15.40 -8.34
N GLN A 17 13.36 -15.81 -7.08
CA GLN A 17 12.23 -15.85 -6.16
C GLN A 17 11.64 -14.45 -5.94
N ARG A 18 12.49 -13.44 -5.72
CA ARG A 18 12.10 -12.04 -5.54
C ARG A 18 11.31 -11.49 -6.72
N SER A 19 11.67 -11.89 -7.93
CA SER A 19 11.04 -11.47 -9.19
C SER A 19 9.87 -12.36 -9.61
N GLU A 20 9.49 -13.34 -8.79
CA GLU A 20 8.46 -14.35 -9.13
C GLU A 20 8.75 -15.08 -10.45
N ARG A 21 10.03 -15.25 -10.79
CA ARG A 21 10.49 -15.96 -11.99
C ARG A 21 10.88 -17.38 -11.65
N THR A 22 10.44 -18.32 -12.49
CA THR A 22 10.91 -19.70 -12.37
C THR A 22 12.30 -19.88 -12.99
N PHE A 23 13.01 -20.89 -12.54
CA PHE A 23 14.30 -21.25 -13.12
C PHE A 23 14.17 -21.59 -14.61
N GLU A 24 13.12 -22.32 -15.00
CA GLU A 24 12.85 -22.71 -16.38
C GLU A 24 12.64 -21.49 -17.28
N GLU A 25 11.85 -20.50 -16.83
CA GLU A 25 11.66 -19.25 -17.57
C GLU A 25 12.97 -18.50 -17.75
N ALA A 26 13.76 -18.41 -16.69
CA ALA A 26 15.05 -17.75 -16.74
C ALA A 26 16.05 -18.48 -17.65
N LEU A 27 16.04 -19.82 -17.64
CA LEU A 27 16.93 -20.65 -18.47
C LEU A 27 16.66 -20.44 -19.97
N THR A 28 15.42 -20.15 -20.38
CA THR A 28 15.09 -19.83 -21.77
C THR A 28 15.80 -18.55 -22.26
N LYS A 29 16.04 -17.59 -21.37
CA LYS A 29 16.74 -16.32 -21.68
C LYS A 29 18.24 -16.40 -21.45
N PHE A 30 18.65 -17.15 -20.44
CA PHE A 30 20.03 -17.27 -19.97
C PHE A 30 20.45 -18.74 -20.02
N SER A 31 20.79 -19.24 -21.21
CA SER A 31 21.11 -20.66 -21.44
C SER A 31 22.26 -21.18 -20.57
N LYS A 32 23.10 -20.30 -20.04
CA LYS A 32 24.22 -20.63 -19.13
C LYS A 32 23.87 -20.47 -17.64
N LEU A 33 22.60 -20.20 -17.32
CA LEU A 33 22.18 -20.01 -15.92
C LEU A 33 22.44 -21.27 -15.07
N GLY A 34 22.28 -22.46 -15.64
CA GLY A 34 22.66 -23.71 -14.98
C GLY A 34 24.11 -23.73 -14.53
N ASP A 35 25.03 -23.37 -15.45
CA ASP A 35 26.48 -23.32 -15.17
C ASP A 35 26.80 -22.26 -14.07
N TRP A 36 26.02 -21.16 -14.01
CA TRP A 36 26.21 -20.16 -12.95
C TRP A 36 25.71 -20.66 -11.61
N MET A 37 24.60 -21.41 -11.59
CA MET A 37 23.99 -21.96 -10.39
C MET A 37 24.83 -23.07 -9.75
N ASP A 38 25.46 -23.92 -10.55
CA ASP A 38 26.30 -25.03 -10.07
C ASP A 38 27.77 -24.64 -9.91
N GLY A 39 28.16 -23.41 -10.30
CA GLY A 39 29.50 -22.88 -10.19
C GLY A 39 30.48 -23.36 -11.25
N SER A 40 30.02 -24.14 -12.24
CA SER A 40 30.89 -24.63 -13.36
C SER A 40 31.22 -23.51 -14.35
N GLY A 41 30.43 -22.41 -14.35
CA GLY A 41 30.65 -21.23 -15.17
C GLY A 41 30.43 -19.94 -14.41
N GLN A 42 30.95 -18.84 -14.94
CA GLN A 42 30.74 -17.51 -14.40
C GLN A 42 30.12 -16.60 -15.47
N PRO A 43 29.11 -15.76 -15.13
CA PRO A 43 28.57 -14.77 -16.05
C PRO A 43 29.62 -13.71 -16.38
N THR A 44 29.50 -13.12 -17.56
CA THR A 44 30.16 -11.84 -17.82
C THR A 44 29.40 -10.72 -17.10
N LEU A 45 30.05 -9.57 -16.86
CA LEU A 45 29.37 -8.40 -16.28
C LEU A 45 28.11 -8.04 -17.08
N HIS A 46 28.20 -8.08 -18.41
CA HIS A 46 27.05 -7.80 -19.29
C HIS A 46 25.91 -8.83 -19.16
N ASP A 47 26.22 -10.12 -18.97
CA ASP A 47 25.19 -11.12 -18.71
C ASP A 47 24.52 -10.87 -17.35
N LEU A 48 25.31 -10.46 -16.35
CA LEU A 48 24.81 -10.16 -15.03
C LEU A 48 23.94 -8.89 -15.00
N GLU A 49 24.31 -7.85 -15.76
CA GLU A 49 23.46 -6.66 -15.97
C GLU A 49 22.10 -7.03 -16.59
N LYS A 50 22.11 -7.91 -17.60
CA LYS A 50 20.86 -8.41 -18.20
C LYS A 50 20.04 -9.24 -17.22
N PHE A 51 20.67 -10.06 -16.40
CA PHE A 51 20.00 -10.85 -15.38
C PHE A 51 19.42 -9.94 -14.27
N ALA A 52 20.17 -8.93 -13.84
CA ALA A 52 19.70 -7.90 -12.91
C ALA A 52 18.44 -7.18 -13.44
N ALA A 53 18.45 -6.75 -14.69
CA ALA A 53 17.30 -6.12 -15.34
C ALA A 53 16.11 -7.09 -15.47
N TYR A 54 16.35 -8.37 -15.73
CA TYR A 54 15.31 -9.40 -15.85
C TYR A 54 14.65 -9.74 -14.52
N THR A 55 15.45 -9.80 -13.44
CA THR A 55 14.98 -10.12 -12.08
C THR A 55 14.61 -8.88 -11.27
N HIS A 56 14.74 -7.69 -11.85
CA HIS A 56 14.50 -6.41 -11.16
C HIS A 56 15.29 -6.27 -9.86
N THR A 57 16.54 -6.75 -9.87
CA THR A 57 17.48 -6.66 -8.76
C THR A 57 18.61 -5.69 -9.09
N SER A 58 19.29 -5.17 -8.08
CA SER A 58 20.47 -4.35 -8.33
C SER A 58 21.66 -5.25 -8.70
N LEU A 59 22.55 -4.75 -9.57
CA LEU A 59 23.80 -5.45 -9.89
C LEU A 59 24.64 -5.65 -8.63
N GLY A 60 24.65 -4.68 -7.72
CA GLY A 60 25.34 -4.76 -6.43
C GLY A 60 24.87 -5.95 -5.58
N ALA A 61 23.56 -6.18 -5.52
CA ALA A 61 23.02 -7.32 -4.78
C ALA A 61 23.42 -8.66 -5.39
N LEU A 62 23.51 -8.76 -6.72
CA LEU A 62 23.90 -10.00 -7.41
C LEU A 62 25.35 -10.41 -7.21
N ILE A 63 26.24 -9.48 -6.83
CA ILE A 63 27.66 -9.77 -6.55
C ILE A 63 27.95 -9.97 -5.06
N MET A 64 26.92 -9.89 -4.20
CA MET A 64 27.05 -10.18 -2.77
C MET A 64 27.30 -11.70 -2.55
N PRO A 65 28.00 -12.07 -1.48
CA PRO A 65 28.22 -13.49 -1.16
C PRO A 65 26.93 -14.20 -0.72
N GLU A 66 26.00 -13.46 -0.11
CA GLU A 66 24.72 -13.94 0.41
C GLU A 66 23.59 -13.00 -0.02
N PRO A 67 22.33 -13.49 -0.12
CA PRO A 67 21.19 -12.62 -0.38
C PRO A 67 21.08 -11.50 0.66
N PRO A 68 20.69 -10.29 0.26
CA PRO A 68 20.37 -9.24 1.22
C PRO A 68 19.19 -9.64 2.10
N ASP A 69 19.21 -9.20 3.35
CA ASP A 69 18.05 -9.34 4.23
C ASP A 69 17.01 -8.28 3.85
N GLU A 70 15.88 -8.72 3.35
CA GLU A 70 14.77 -7.85 2.91
C GLU A 70 13.61 -7.97 3.90
N ALA A 71 13.69 -7.23 5.00
CA ALA A 71 12.56 -7.06 5.91
C ALA A 71 11.63 -5.92 5.43
N LEU A 72 10.35 -6.00 5.78
CA LEU A 72 9.44 -4.87 5.59
C LEU A 72 9.89 -3.70 6.47
N PRO A 73 10.08 -2.49 5.92
CA PRO A 73 10.54 -1.33 6.68
C PRO A 73 9.42 -0.69 7.52
N ILE A 74 8.19 -1.15 7.40
CA ILE A 74 7.00 -0.66 8.10
C ILE A 74 6.26 -1.81 8.77
N ALA A 75 5.42 -1.49 9.78
CA ALA A 75 4.65 -2.50 10.49
C ALA A 75 3.70 -3.24 9.55
N ASP A 76 3.76 -4.58 9.58
CA ASP A 76 2.89 -5.44 8.77
C ASP A 76 1.59 -5.72 9.52
N MET A 77 0.53 -5.02 9.12
CA MET A 77 -0.80 -5.15 9.71
C MET A 77 -1.73 -6.05 8.86
N ARG A 78 -1.19 -6.73 7.85
CA ARG A 78 -1.97 -7.66 7.01
C ARG A 78 -2.60 -8.75 7.87
N THR A 79 -3.80 -9.19 7.50
CA THR A 79 -4.48 -10.28 8.20
C THR A 79 -3.70 -11.59 8.10
N ARG A 80 -3.95 -12.54 9.01
CA ARG A 80 -3.30 -13.87 9.00
C ARG A 80 -3.46 -14.63 7.68
N GLU A 81 -4.51 -14.39 6.92
CA GLU A 81 -4.73 -15.01 5.60
C GLU A 81 -3.84 -14.38 4.51
N SER A 82 -3.56 -13.08 4.60
CA SER A 82 -2.56 -12.40 3.77
C SER A 82 -1.13 -12.62 4.28
N ALA A 83 -0.95 -12.80 5.58
CA ALA A 83 0.33 -13.16 6.22
C ALA A 83 0.79 -14.59 5.88
N ALA A 84 -0.03 -15.41 5.23
CA ALA A 84 0.41 -16.67 4.61
C ALA A 84 1.39 -16.45 3.44
N ILE A 85 1.54 -15.21 2.97
CA ILE A 85 2.67 -14.79 2.15
C ILE A 85 3.87 -14.63 3.09
N GLU A 86 4.63 -15.70 3.28
CA GLU A 86 5.76 -15.77 4.21
C GLU A 86 6.86 -14.73 3.94
N ARG A 87 6.90 -14.18 2.73
CA ARG A 87 7.84 -13.12 2.32
C ARG A 87 7.15 -12.08 1.44
N PRO A 88 7.42 -10.78 1.65
CA PRO A 88 6.91 -9.73 0.78
C PRO A 88 7.49 -9.90 -0.63
N SER A 89 6.67 -9.63 -1.64
CA SER A 89 7.14 -9.65 -3.04
C SER A 89 8.13 -8.52 -3.30
N GLY A 90 9.03 -8.72 -4.27
CA GLY A 90 9.92 -7.66 -4.71
C GLY A 90 9.15 -6.45 -5.28
N ASN A 91 7.92 -6.65 -5.76
CA ASN A 91 7.07 -5.56 -6.23
C ASN A 91 6.57 -4.69 -5.07
N LEU A 92 6.17 -5.30 -3.96
CA LEU A 92 5.78 -4.58 -2.75
C LEU A 92 6.98 -3.82 -2.16
N LEU A 93 8.12 -4.49 -1.95
CA LEU A 93 9.32 -3.89 -1.38
C LEU A 93 9.80 -2.69 -2.21
N ASP A 94 9.92 -2.84 -3.53
CA ASP A 94 10.34 -1.76 -4.42
C ASP A 94 9.34 -0.60 -4.45
N THR A 95 8.05 -0.88 -4.21
CA THR A 95 7.02 0.15 -4.14
C THR A 95 7.16 0.95 -2.86
N ILE A 96 7.33 0.29 -1.71
CA ILE A 96 7.55 0.97 -0.43
C ILE A 96 8.82 1.81 -0.48
N ASP A 97 9.96 1.21 -0.88
CA ASP A 97 11.26 1.91 -0.98
C ASP A 97 11.16 3.16 -1.87
N ARG A 98 10.53 3.03 -3.04
CA ARG A 98 10.33 4.15 -3.95
C ARG A 98 9.57 5.31 -3.31
N TYR A 99 8.49 5.02 -2.58
CA TYR A 99 7.67 6.08 -1.99
C TYR A 99 8.24 6.61 -0.68
N GLN A 100 9.06 5.84 0.04
CA GLN A 100 9.89 6.36 1.12
C GLN A 100 10.91 7.38 0.60
N GLN A 101 11.66 7.04 -0.46
CA GLN A 101 12.59 7.97 -1.08
C GLN A 101 11.89 9.26 -1.59
N PHE A 102 10.68 9.12 -2.13
CA PHE A 102 9.89 10.28 -2.54
C PHE A 102 9.43 11.11 -1.33
N GLN A 103 9.00 10.46 -0.24
CA GLN A 103 8.62 11.11 1.01
C GLN A 103 9.80 11.87 1.61
N ASP A 104 10.98 11.24 1.70
CA ASP A 104 12.21 11.86 2.23
C ASP A 104 12.59 13.11 1.43
N TRP A 105 12.57 12.99 0.09
CA TRP A 105 12.83 14.15 -0.77
C TRP A 105 11.83 15.29 -0.55
N TYR A 106 10.54 14.96 -0.46
CA TYR A 106 9.49 15.96 -0.24
C TYR A 106 9.55 16.57 1.14
N HIS A 107 9.91 15.77 2.17
CA HIS A 107 10.14 16.25 3.53
C HIS A 107 11.20 17.35 3.56
N ASP A 108 12.37 17.10 2.98
CA ASP A 108 13.47 18.06 2.91
C ASP A 108 13.04 19.33 2.17
N TYR A 109 12.40 19.18 1.02
CA TYR A 109 11.86 20.31 0.26
C TYR A 109 10.83 21.11 1.07
N ALA A 110 9.90 20.47 1.74
CA ALA A 110 8.87 21.13 2.54
C ALA A 110 9.48 21.92 3.71
N LEU A 111 10.48 21.34 4.37
CA LEU A 111 11.25 22.04 5.43
C LEU A 111 11.93 23.31 4.89
N GLU A 112 12.55 23.25 3.74
CA GLU A 112 13.18 24.43 3.10
C GLU A 112 12.14 25.52 2.77
N GLN A 113 10.88 25.13 2.50
CA GLN A 113 9.77 26.06 2.29
C GLN A 113 9.11 26.53 3.59
N GLY A 114 9.62 26.12 4.76
CA GLY A 114 9.09 26.52 6.07
C GLY A 114 7.84 25.78 6.50
N ALA A 115 7.64 24.55 6.01
CA ALA A 115 6.53 23.72 6.45
C ALA A 115 6.64 23.39 7.94
N GLU A 116 5.49 23.38 8.61
CA GLU A 116 5.36 23.04 10.02
C GLU A 116 4.74 21.65 10.17
N LYS A 117 4.92 21.07 11.37
CA LYS A 117 4.32 19.79 11.71
C LYS A 117 2.80 19.83 11.63
N LEU A 118 2.21 18.78 11.06
CA LEU A 118 0.76 18.67 10.93
C LEU A 118 0.13 18.20 12.25
N PRO A 119 -0.71 19.01 12.89
CA PRO A 119 -1.15 18.78 14.29
C PRO A 119 -2.13 17.60 14.44
N PHE A 120 -2.69 17.07 13.36
CA PHE A 120 -3.60 15.93 13.41
C PHE A 120 -2.87 14.58 13.45
N LEU A 121 -1.59 14.53 13.09
CA LEU A 121 -0.79 13.31 13.11
C LEU A 121 -0.54 12.85 14.56
N GLY A 122 -0.73 11.56 14.82
CA GLY A 122 -0.60 11.00 16.16
C GLY A 122 -1.59 11.57 17.19
N SER A 123 -2.70 12.19 16.72
CA SER A 123 -3.67 12.86 17.60
C SER A 123 -4.81 11.96 18.10
N ALA A 124 -4.78 10.67 17.74
CA ALA A 124 -5.77 9.68 18.14
C ALA A 124 -5.12 8.46 18.80
N SER A 125 -5.93 7.71 19.51
CA SER A 125 -5.57 6.43 20.13
C SER A 125 -6.59 5.36 19.74
N ALA A 126 -6.16 4.10 19.65
CA ALA A 126 -7.05 2.98 19.38
C ALA A 126 -8.12 2.75 20.47
N GLN A 127 -8.03 3.43 21.62
CA GLN A 127 -9.02 3.46 22.68
C GLN A 127 -10.10 4.54 22.44
N ASP A 128 -9.85 5.50 21.53
CA ASP A 128 -10.84 6.53 21.20
C ASP A 128 -12.03 5.94 20.45
N SER A 129 -13.21 6.53 20.64
CA SER A 129 -14.41 6.11 19.90
C SER A 129 -14.24 6.37 18.40
N PRO A 130 -14.32 5.34 17.53
CA PRO A 130 -14.22 5.52 16.08
C PRO A 130 -15.21 6.54 15.51
N ARG A 131 -16.42 6.63 16.07
CA ARG A 131 -17.45 7.61 15.67
C ARG A 131 -17.04 9.05 16.00
N VAL A 132 -16.39 9.28 17.15
CA VAL A 132 -15.89 10.60 17.53
C VAL A 132 -14.75 11.02 16.61
N ILE A 133 -13.80 10.10 16.36
CA ILE A 133 -12.70 10.37 15.45
C ILE A 133 -13.20 10.58 14.02
N ALA A 134 -14.14 9.77 13.54
CA ALA A 134 -14.71 9.95 12.21
C ALA A 134 -15.36 11.35 12.02
N ARG A 135 -16.06 11.89 13.02
CA ARG A 135 -16.59 13.26 12.97
C ARG A 135 -15.47 14.30 12.89
N ARG A 136 -14.38 14.12 13.68
CA ARG A 136 -13.20 14.99 13.59
C ARG A 136 -12.55 14.93 12.20
N VAL A 137 -12.42 13.74 11.63
CA VAL A 137 -11.89 13.53 10.27
C VAL A 137 -12.76 14.22 9.24
N ARG A 138 -14.08 14.04 9.29
CA ARG A 138 -15.00 14.72 8.36
C ARG A 138 -14.89 16.22 8.44
N SER A 139 -14.82 16.79 9.64
CA SER A 139 -14.63 18.22 9.85
C SER A 139 -13.26 18.70 9.34
N LEU A 140 -12.17 17.99 9.65
CA LEU A 140 -10.82 18.29 9.18
C LEU A 140 -10.72 18.28 7.65
N LEU A 141 -11.29 17.26 7.02
CA LEU A 141 -11.27 17.07 5.57
C LEU A 141 -12.44 17.80 4.86
N GLN A 142 -13.27 18.54 5.57
CA GLN A 142 -14.44 19.27 5.04
C GLN A 142 -15.37 18.36 4.21
N LEU A 143 -15.56 17.11 4.64
CA LEU A 143 -16.41 16.12 3.99
C LEU A 143 -17.88 16.19 4.47
N ASP A 144 -18.40 17.37 4.79
CA ASP A 144 -19.72 17.56 5.39
C ASP A 144 -20.86 17.23 4.44
N HIS A 145 -20.58 17.26 3.14
CA HIS A 145 -21.56 16.88 2.13
C HIS A 145 -21.34 15.46 1.70
N VAL A 146 -22.21 14.56 2.13
CA VAL A 146 -22.26 13.19 1.61
C VAL A 146 -22.56 13.28 0.12
N SER A 147 -21.53 13.07 -0.70
CA SER A 147 -21.69 13.19 -2.14
C SER A 147 -22.56 12.06 -2.67
N ALA A 148 -23.76 12.39 -3.13
CA ALA A 148 -24.59 11.50 -3.94
C ALA A 148 -24.07 11.34 -5.39
N THR A 149 -22.88 11.86 -5.70
CA THR A 149 -22.35 12.05 -7.06
C THR A 149 -21.65 10.82 -7.65
N GLY A 150 -21.57 9.71 -6.90
CA GLY A 150 -20.94 8.47 -7.38
C GLY A 150 -19.54 8.22 -6.80
N THR A 151 -19.13 6.96 -6.80
CA THR A 151 -17.93 6.47 -6.12
C THR A 151 -16.63 7.07 -6.65
N GLN A 152 -16.57 7.38 -7.96
CA GLN A 152 -15.39 7.97 -8.57
C GLN A 152 -15.20 9.43 -8.17
N GLN A 153 -16.28 10.22 -8.17
CA GLN A 153 -16.22 11.61 -7.74
C GLN A 153 -15.86 11.69 -6.25
N TRP A 154 -16.47 10.83 -5.43
CA TRP A 154 -16.18 10.74 -4.01
C TRP A 154 -14.69 10.44 -3.73
N ARG A 155 -14.06 9.59 -4.55
CA ARG A 155 -12.62 9.37 -4.48
C ARG A 155 -11.81 10.64 -4.78
N HIS A 156 -12.20 11.42 -5.79
CA HIS A 156 -11.51 12.68 -6.10
C HIS A 156 -11.64 13.67 -4.94
N ASP A 157 -12.83 13.75 -4.33
CA ASP A 157 -13.09 14.64 -3.21
C ASP A 157 -12.26 14.25 -1.97
N ILE A 158 -12.18 12.94 -1.64
CA ILE A 158 -11.34 12.43 -0.54
C ILE A 158 -9.85 12.72 -0.83
N VAL A 159 -9.36 12.44 -2.03
CA VAL A 159 -7.97 12.71 -2.39
C VAL A 159 -7.65 14.19 -2.28
N ALA A 160 -8.47 15.05 -2.86
CA ALA A 160 -8.27 16.51 -2.79
C ALA A 160 -8.31 17.03 -1.35
N ALA A 161 -9.19 16.46 -0.51
CA ALA A 161 -9.28 16.81 0.91
C ALA A 161 -8.04 16.40 1.70
N LEU A 162 -7.52 15.19 1.46
CA LEU A 162 -6.29 14.69 2.08
C LEU A 162 -5.08 15.53 1.67
N GLU A 163 -4.94 15.80 0.36
CA GLU A 163 -3.87 16.68 -0.17
C GLU A 163 -4.01 18.11 0.38
N GLY A 164 -5.24 18.60 0.53
CA GLY A 164 -5.54 19.93 1.08
C GLY A 164 -5.11 20.11 2.54
N VAL A 165 -4.98 19.03 3.32
CA VAL A 165 -4.46 19.06 4.69
C VAL A 165 -2.98 18.67 4.78
N GLY A 166 -2.31 18.47 3.65
CA GLY A 166 -0.86 18.22 3.58
C GLY A 166 -0.45 16.74 3.53
N VAL A 167 -1.38 15.82 3.27
CA VAL A 167 -1.05 14.39 3.08
C VAL A 167 -0.70 14.13 1.61
N LEU A 168 0.43 13.49 1.36
CA LEU A 168 0.80 13.02 0.03
C LEU A 168 -0.04 11.78 -0.32
N VAL A 169 -0.79 11.84 -1.43
CA VAL A 169 -1.64 10.73 -1.86
C VAL A 169 -1.11 10.12 -3.16
N MET A 170 -0.60 8.89 -3.06
CA MET A 170 -0.04 8.15 -4.17
C MET A 170 -0.93 6.96 -4.55
N ARG A 171 -1.08 6.72 -5.85
CA ARG A 171 -1.95 5.63 -6.35
C ARG A 171 -1.31 5.00 -7.57
N SER A 172 -1.13 3.68 -7.53
CA SER A 172 -0.63 2.92 -8.68
C SER A 172 -1.10 1.47 -8.61
N GLY A 173 -1.26 0.83 -9.76
CA GLY A 173 -1.45 -0.62 -9.89
C GLY A 173 -0.20 -1.34 -10.40
N VAL A 174 0.92 -0.60 -10.51
CA VAL A 174 2.20 -1.12 -11.02
C VAL A 174 3.37 -0.50 -10.26
N VAL A 175 4.51 -1.17 -10.27
CA VAL A 175 5.74 -0.64 -9.68
C VAL A 175 6.29 0.48 -10.57
N GLY A 176 6.34 1.68 -10.06
CA GLY A 176 6.82 2.85 -10.80
C GLY A 176 6.05 3.08 -12.10
N ALA A 177 6.75 3.10 -13.23
CA ALA A 177 6.16 3.24 -14.57
C ALA A 177 6.17 1.91 -15.36
N SER A 178 6.36 0.77 -14.70
CA SER A 178 6.51 -0.53 -15.36
C SER A 178 5.17 -1.18 -15.66
N ASN A 179 4.83 -1.32 -16.94
CA ASN A 179 3.59 -2.02 -17.35
C ASN A 179 3.62 -3.54 -17.10
N THR A 180 4.76 -4.11 -16.77
CA THR A 180 4.94 -5.57 -16.56
C THR A 180 4.97 -5.96 -15.09
N ARG A 181 5.24 -5.02 -14.18
CA ARG A 181 5.33 -5.25 -12.74
C ARG A 181 4.04 -4.83 -12.06
N LYS A 182 3.02 -5.66 -12.21
CA LYS A 182 1.71 -5.41 -11.58
C LYS A 182 1.78 -5.62 -10.07
N LEU A 183 1.08 -4.79 -9.32
CA LEU A 183 0.85 -4.98 -7.91
C LEU A 183 -0.31 -5.95 -7.68
N SER A 184 -0.30 -6.66 -6.55
CA SER A 184 -1.36 -7.59 -6.18
C SER A 184 -2.18 -7.05 -5.00
N THR A 185 -3.47 -6.85 -5.20
CA THR A 185 -4.39 -6.46 -4.11
C THR A 185 -4.66 -7.59 -3.13
N ARG A 186 -4.29 -8.83 -3.49
CA ARG A 186 -4.27 -9.96 -2.55
C ARG A 186 -3.12 -9.85 -1.56
N GLU A 187 -2.00 -9.23 -1.96
CA GLU A 187 -0.85 -9.03 -1.09
C GLU A 187 -1.04 -7.81 -0.19
N PHE A 188 -1.43 -6.66 -0.77
CA PHE A 188 -1.68 -5.44 -0.01
C PHE A 188 -2.63 -4.51 -0.76
N ARG A 189 -3.42 -3.74 -0.02
CA ARG A 189 -4.36 -2.74 -0.56
C ARG A 189 -3.83 -1.33 -0.48
N GLY A 190 -3.04 -1.04 0.54
CA GLY A 190 -2.42 0.26 0.75
C GLY A 190 -1.35 0.20 1.83
N PHE A 191 -0.71 1.31 2.01
CA PHE A 191 0.16 1.57 3.16
C PHE A 191 0.21 3.06 3.47
N SER A 192 0.50 3.36 4.71
CA SER A 192 0.81 4.71 5.19
C SER A 192 2.27 4.80 5.61
N LEU A 193 2.89 5.92 5.28
CA LEU A 193 4.23 6.30 5.76
C LEU A 193 4.07 7.52 6.65
N TYR A 194 4.31 7.34 7.95
CA TYR A 194 4.23 8.42 8.91
C TYR A 194 5.45 9.32 8.81
N ASP A 195 5.20 10.60 8.75
CA ASP A 195 6.17 11.68 8.89
C ASP A 195 5.42 12.92 9.37
N ASP A 196 6.01 13.70 10.28
CA ASP A 196 5.36 14.85 10.89
C ASP A 196 5.02 15.99 9.90
N ILE A 197 5.71 16.05 8.76
CA ILE A 197 5.66 17.13 7.76
C ILE A 197 5.16 16.63 6.41
N ALA A 198 5.58 15.44 6.02
CA ALA A 198 5.31 14.83 4.73
C ALA A 198 4.64 13.44 4.85
N PRO A 199 3.51 13.31 5.59
CA PRO A 199 2.81 12.02 5.68
C PRO A 199 2.36 11.56 4.29
N LEU A 200 2.49 10.27 4.01
CA LEU A 200 2.15 9.70 2.71
C LEU A 200 1.18 8.53 2.86
N ILE A 201 0.18 8.49 1.99
CA ILE A 201 -0.72 7.35 1.78
C ILE A 201 -0.50 6.82 0.38
N PHE A 202 -0.29 5.51 0.27
CA PHE A 202 -0.28 4.79 -0.99
C PHE A 202 -1.49 3.87 -1.09
N VAL A 203 -2.18 3.88 -2.24
CA VAL A 203 -3.28 2.95 -2.54
C VAL A 203 -2.95 2.12 -3.78
N ASN A 204 -2.99 0.81 -3.62
CA ASN A 204 -2.90 -0.13 -4.72
C ASN A 204 -4.24 -0.13 -5.48
N VAL A 205 -4.22 0.33 -6.73
CA VAL A 205 -5.43 0.45 -7.56
C VAL A 205 -5.56 -0.68 -8.59
N ALA A 206 -4.73 -1.72 -8.50
CA ALA A 206 -4.79 -2.85 -9.41
C ALA A 206 -6.11 -3.62 -9.20
N ASP A 207 -6.98 -3.57 -10.20
CA ASP A 207 -8.28 -4.29 -10.23
C ASP A 207 -9.23 -3.99 -9.04
N GLU A 208 -9.03 -2.86 -8.33
CA GLU A 208 -9.86 -2.46 -7.19
C GLU A 208 -10.96 -1.47 -7.60
N PRO A 209 -12.23 -1.71 -7.17
CA PRO A 209 -13.31 -0.76 -7.40
C PRO A 209 -13.09 0.54 -6.59
N TYR A 210 -13.66 1.65 -7.07
CA TYR A 210 -13.51 2.95 -6.41
C TYR A 210 -14.00 2.96 -4.96
N SER A 211 -15.01 2.16 -4.62
CA SER A 211 -15.49 2.03 -3.24
C SER A 211 -14.44 1.44 -2.30
N ALA A 212 -13.69 0.44 -2.76
CA ALA A 212 -12.60 -0.14 -1.99
C ALA A 212 -11.43 0.84 -1.86
N GLN A 213 -11.10 1.57 -2.95
CA GLN A 213 -10.07 2.61 -2.90
C GLN A 213 -10.42 3.73 -1.91
N ASN A 214 -11.69 4.17 -1.87
CA ASN A 214 -12.17 5.18 -0.90
C ASN A 214 -12.01 4.69 0.54
N PHE A 215 -12.34 3.43 0.79
CA PHE A 215 -12.16 2.83 2.10
C PHE A 215 -10.67 2.78 2.48
N THR A 216 -9.81 2.29 1.59
CA THR A 216 -8.37 2.20 1.82
C THR A 216 -7.76 3.57 2.13
N LEU A 217 -8.11 4.63 1.38
CA LEU A 217 -7.63 6.00 1.64
C LEU A 217 -7.89 6.44 3.08
N LEU A 218 -9.11 6.23 3.57
CA LEU A 218 -9.50 6.64 4.92
C LEU A 218 -8.97 5.70 6.00
N HIS A 219 -8.76 4.43 5.68
CA HIS A 219 -8.13 3.46 6.54
C HIS A 219 -6.64 3.81 6.78
N GLU A 220 -5.89 4.09 5.70
CA GLU A 220 -4.50 4.54 5.82
C GLU A 220 -4.39 5.89 6.54
N PHE A 221 -5.35 6.79 6.32
CA PHE A 221 -5.40 8.04 7.07
C PHE A 221 -5.61 7.80 8.58
N ALA A 222 -6.41 6.79 8.96
CA ALA A 222 -6.58 6.45 10.36
C ALA A 222 -5.26 5.95 11.02
N HIS A 223 -4.39 5.23 10.29
CA HIS A 223 -3.05 4.90 10.78
C HIS A 223 -2.19 6.13 11.01
N LEU A 224 -2.24 7.14 10.14
CA LEU A 224 -1.53 8.41 10.35
C LEU A 224 -2.03 9.14 11.60
N LEU A 225 -3.33 9.06 11.91
CA LEU A 225 -3.89 9.63 13.15
C LEU A 225 -3.38 8.90 14.40
N LEU A 226 -3.05 7.60 14.31
CA LEU A 226 -2.41 6.83 15.39
C LEU A 226 -0.91 7.15 15.54
N GLY A 227 -0.29 7.77 14.53
CA GLY A 227 1.11 8.23 14.60
C GLY A 227 2.14 7.19 14.18
N HIS A 228 1.80 6.25 13.32
CA HIS A 228 2.77 5.26 12.82
C HIS A 228 2.51 4.85 11.37
N SER A 229 3.56 4.32 10.74
CA SER A 229 3.49 3.72 9.42
C SER A 229 2.90 2.31 9.50
N ALA A 230 2.08 1.93 8.52
CA ALA A 230 1.45 0.61 8.48
C ALA A 230 1.31 0.10 7.05
N LEU A 231 1.35 -1.22 6.88
CA LEU A 231 1.01 -1.92 5.65
C LEU A 231 -0.29 -2.66 5.85
N SER A 232 -1.30 -2.30 5.08
CA SER A 232 -2.65 -2.86 5.19
C SER A 232 -2.95 -3.84 4.06
N GLY A 233 -3.61 -4.92 4.38
CA GLY A 233 -3.99 -5.95 3.41
C GLY A 233 -5.06 -6.90 3.94
N GLY A 234 -5.58 -7.74 3.05
CA GLY A 234 -6.48 -8.82 3.39
C GLY A 234 -7.94 -8.61 3.00
N ASP A 235 -8.67 -9.73 2.98
CA ASP A 235 -10.02 -9.84 2.42
C ASP A 235 -11.14 -9.30 3.30
N ARG A 236 -10.86 -8.86 4.54
CA ARG A 236 -11.92 -8.45 5.49
C ARG A 236 -11.82 -6.97 5.84
N LEU A 237 -12.66 -6.18 5.19
CA LEU A 237 -12.86 -4.76 5.49
C LEU A 237 -13.32 -4.50 6.94
N LEU A 238 -13.92 -5.47 7.60
CA LEU A 238 -14.45 -5.37 8.97
C LEU A 238 -13.86 -6.41 9.94
N GLY A 239 -12.89 -7.21 9.48
CA GLY A 239 -12.18 -8.19 10.30
C GLY A 239 -10.84 -7.64 10.78
N GLY A 240 -10.42 -8.06 11.95
CA GLY A 240 -9.15 -7.66 12.56
C GLY A 240 -9.29 -7.51 14.06
N ALA A 241 -8.16 -7.41 14.75
CA ALA A 241 -8.11 -7.13 16.19
C ALA A 241 -7.29 -5.87 16.42
N GLY A 242 -7.54 -5.18 17.53
CA GLY A 242 -6.74 -4.04 17.95
C GLY A 242 -6.87 -2.84 16.99
N GLU A 243 -5.73 -2.32 16.55
CA GLU A 243 -5.63 -1.09 15.74
C GLU A 243 -6.26 -1.22 14.36
N GLU A 244 -6.06 -2.36 13.69
CA GLU A 244 -6.68 -2.63 12.38
C GLU A 244 -8.21 -2.54 12.42
N ALA A 245 -8.82 -3.19 13.43
CA ALA A 245 -10.27 -3.11 13.61
C ALA A 245 -10.75 -1.69 13.94
N TRP A 246 -9.92 -0.91 14.63
CA TRP A 246 -10.21 0.48 14.93
C TRP A 246 -10.13 1.34 13.65
N CYS A 247 -9.06 1.22 12.85
CA CYS A 247 -8.89 1.92 11.57
C CYS A 247 -10.03 1.59 10.60
N ASN A 248 -10.42 0.32 10.50
CA ASN A 248 -11.56 -0.12 9.70
C ASN A 248 -12.86 0.56 10.14
N ARG A 249 -13.14 0.64 11.45
CA ARG A 249 -14.32 1.31 11.97
C ARG A 249 -14.31 2.83 11.76
N VAL A 250 -13.14 3.48 11.89
CA VAL A 250 -13.00 4.90 11.58
C VAL A 250 -13.31 5.15 10.11
N ALA A 251 -12.69 4.41 9.19
CA ALA A 251 -12.94 4.54 7.76
C ALA A 251 -14.42 4.33 7.41
N ALA A 252 -15.04 3.29 7.96
CA ALA A 252 -16.46 3.02 7.76
C ALA A 252 -17.35 4.17 8.27
N CYS A 253 -17.10 4.70 9.47
CA CYS A 253 -17.88 5.82 10.04
C CYS A 253 -17.66 7.14 9.28
N VAL A 254 -16.49 7.37 8.67
CA VAL A 254 -16.26 8.53 7.81
C VAL A 254 -17.08 8.43 6.53
N LEU A 255 -17.07 7.26 5.89
CA LEU A 255 -17.81 7.00 4.65
C LEU A 255 -19.32 6.96 4.86
N LEU A 256 -19.76 6.47 6.02
CA LEU A 256 -21.17 6.25 6.35
C LEU A 256 -21.47 6.87 7.73
N PRO A 257 -21.66 8.20 7.81
CA PRO A 257 -21.94 8.88 9.07
C PRO A 257 -23.35 8.54 9.60
N ASP A 258 -23.50 8.56 10.93
CA ASP A 258 -24.77 8.23 11.62
C ASP A 258 -25.95 9.06 11.09
N GLU A 259 -25.74 10.33 10.79
CA GLU A 259 -26.76 11.25 10.25
C GLU A 259 -27.29 10.79 8.89
N ALA A 260 -26.45 10.14 8.12
CA ALA A 260 -26.82 9.60 6.82
C ALA A 260 -27.65 8.32 6.95
N LEU A 261 -27.42 7.53 8.00
CA LEU A 261 -28.23 6.33 8.32
C LEU A 261 -29.61 6.69 8.84
N THR A 262 -29.73 7.72 9.68
CA THR A 262 -31.03 8.17 10.20
C THR A 262 -31.98 8.68 9.11
N ALA A 263 -31.44 9.19 7.99
CA ALA A 263 -32.25 9.59 6.83
C ALA A 263 -32.90 8.40 6.10
N PHE A 264 -32.46 7.15 6.37
CA PHE A 264 -33.03 5.89 5.83
C PHE A 264 -33.99 5.22 6.83
N ASP A 265 -34.05 5.69 8.07
CA ASP A 265 -34.84 5.07 9.15
C ASP A 265 -36.29 5.58 9.16
N ASP A 266 -36.93 5.68 7.98
CA ASP A 266 -38.35 5.80 7.87
C ASP A 266 -39.02 4.45 8.25
N ALA A 267 -39.08 4.23 9.51
CA ALA A 267 -40.04 3.55 10.43
C ALA A 267 -40.65 2.18 10.03
N THR A 268 -40.40 1.54 8.87
CA THR A 268 -41.16 0.31 8.52
C THR A 268 -40.40 -0.77 7.75
N THR A 269 -39.13 -0.59 7.39
CA THR A 269 -38.48 -1.56 6.55
C THR A 269 -37.09 -1.93 7.09
N VAL A 270 -36.80 -3.25 7.15
CA VAL A 270 -35.45 -3.77 7.35
C VAL A 270 -34.47 -2.99 6.48
N LEU A 271 -33.44 -2.38 7.08
CA LEU A 271 -32.44 -1.58 6.39
C LEU A 271 -31.89 -2.39 5.20
N ASP A 272 -32.15 -1.96 3.97
CA ASP A 272 -31.56 -2.56 2.79
C ASP A 272 -30.09 -2.10 2.67
N TYR A 273 -29.17 -2.85 3.29
CA TYR A 273 -27.73 -2.59 3.24
C TYR A 273 -27.19 -2.40 1.83
N ARG A 274 -27.80 -3.06 0.83
CA ARG A 274 -27.40 -2.92 -0.58
C ARG A 274 -27.83 -1.57 -1.14
N ALA A 275 -28.99 -1.04 -0.72
CA ALA A 275 -29.43 0.29 -1.11
C ALA A 275 -28.54 1.36 -0.47
N VAL A 276 -28.21 1.20 0.82
CA VAL A 276 -27.26 2.04 1.54
C VAL A 276 -25.88 2.01 0.84
N ALA A 277 -25.34 0.83 0.59
CA ALA A 277 -24.05 0.64 -0.08
C ALA A 277 -24.02 1.36 -1.44
N ARG A 278 -25.05 1.20 -2.27
CA ARG A 278 -25.13 1.89 -3.58
C ARG A 278 -25.20 3.40 -3.44
N ARG A 279 -25.99 3.91 -2.49
CA ARG A 279 -26.18 5.35 -2.30
C ARG A 279 -24.91 6.04 -1.81
N PHE A 280 -24.16 5.41 -0.89
CA PHE A 280 -22.96 6.00 -0.31
C PHE A 280 -21.67 5.57 -1.00
N GLY A 281 -21.78 4.71 -2.04
CA GLY A 281 -20.62 4.24 -2.78
C GLY A 281 -19.63 3.45 -1.92
N VAL A 282 -20.16 2.68 -0.96
CA VAL A 282 -19.41 1.78 -0.08
C VAL A 282 -19.67 0.32 -0.44
N SER A 283 -18.87 -0.61 0.09
CA SER A 283 -19.21 -2.03 -0.02
C SER A 283 -20.41 -2.41 0.88
N ALA A 284 -21.08 -3.51 0.57
CA ALA A 284 -22.16 -4.01 1.42
C ALA A 284 -21.67 -4.37 2.83
N GLU A 285 -20.41 -4.77 2.98
CA GLU A 285 -19.78 -5.06 4.27
C GLU A 285 -19.59 -3.81 5.13
N VAL A 286 -19.29 -2.67 4.51
CA VAL A 286 -19.17 -1.37 5.22
C VAL A 286 -20.56 -0.87 5.65
N ALA A 287 -21.62 -1.25 4.94
CA ALA A 287 -23.00 -0.86 5.25
C ALA A 287 -23.68 -1.75 6.31
N LEU A 288 -23.07 -2.90 6.65
CA LEU A 288 -23.52 -3.82 7.70
C LEU A 288 -23.07 -3.39 9.08
#